data_d63421541011b51c9e04f0173fd2c94d
#
_entry.id   d63421541011b51c9e04f0173fd2c94d
#
_cell.length_a   1.000
_cell.length_b   1.000
_cell.length_c   1.000
_cell.angle_alpha   90.00
_cell.angle_beta   90.00
_cell.angle_gamma   90.00
#
_symmetry.space_group_name_H-M   'P 1'
#
loop_
_entity.id
_entity.type
_entity.pdbx_description
1 polymer ?
#
loop_
_entity_poly.entity_id
_entity_poly.type
_entity_poly.pdbx_seq_one_letter_code
_entity_poly.pdbx_strand_id
1 'polypeptide(L)'
;IDDKSINAFAAAGGIIGINTGLFFYTNDESEFSSVMTHELAHLSQRHYARSQNRGSPLANALMILGSIALAAASNNPQAIITGPALMQQLNTNFTRSNEEEADRIGFNNLVRSGFDPKGQGRMFKILQDLSRNNSEDQFGYLRTHPFPKDRITDARIRETEFEEKNLFVSYRDSVDFHLIKKRIESGIEQNPRGLIRKYSSELRKAKTKKD
;
A
#
# COMPACT_ATOMS: atom_id res chain seq x y z
N ILE A 1 -3.49 -12.56 8.95
CA ILE A 1 -3.89 -11.95 10.23
C ILE A 1 -5.40 -11.76 10.18
N ASP A 2 -6.11 -12.28 11.18
CA ASP A 2 -7.55 -12.10 11.28
C ASP A 2 -7.88 -10.68 11.76
N ASP A 3 -7.91 -9.76 10.80
CA ASP A 3 -8.22 -8.36 11.01
C ASP A 3 -8.95 -7.83 9.75
N LYS A 4 -10.10 -7.19 9.96
CA LYS A 4 -10.95 -6.67 8.88
C LYS A 4 -10.45 -5.36 8.28
N SER A 5 -9.43 -4.73 8.85
CA SER A 5 -8.81 -3.54 8.29
C SER A 5 -8.00 -3.88 7.03
N ILE A 6 -7.92 -2.96 6.09
CA ILE A 6 -6.97 -3.09 4.98
C ILE A 6 -5.59 -2.85 5.53
N ASN A 7 -4.76 -3.89 5.51
CA ASN A 7 -3.35 -3.77 5.82
C ASN A 7 -2.55 -4.88 5.16
N ALA A 8 -1.35 -4.54 4.73
CA ALA A 8 -0.26 -5.43 4.42
C ALA A 8 1.04 -4.73 4.83
N PHE A 9 2.05 -5.47 5.18
CA PHE A 9 3.33 -4.90 5.56
C PHE A 9 4.47 -5.88 5.33
N ALA A 10 5.60 -5.34 4.99
CA ALA A 10 6.86 -6.04 4.91
C ALA A 10 7.66 -5.86 6.20
N ALA A 11 8.20 -6.94 6.75
CA ALA A 11 9.00 -6.93 7.97
C ALA A 11 10.40 -7.50 7.74
N ALA A 12 11.31 -7.18 8.66
CA ALA A 12 12.66 -7.75 8.64
C ALA A 12 12.61 -9.28 8.66
N GLY A 13 13.56 -9.91 7.95
CA GLY A 13 13.60 -11.38 7.82
C GLY A 13 12.80 -11.93 6.63
N GLY A 14 12.29 -11.05 5.74
CA GLY A 14 11.58 -11.48 4.52
C GLY A 14 10.12 -11.88 4.77
N ILE A 15 9.53 -11.38 5.85
CA ILE A 15 8.15 -11.69 6.23
C ILE A 15 7.22 -10.65 5.61
N ILE A 16 6.10 -11.11 5.03
CA ILE A 16 4.98 -10.26 4.63
C ILE A 16 3.77 -10.64 5.47
N GLY A 17 3.23 -9.66 6.18
CA GLY A 17 1.97 -9.78 6.90
C GLY A 17 0.82 -9.25 6.05
N ILE A 18 -0.33 -9.95 6.08
CA ILE A 18 -1.54 -9.56 5.34
C ILE A 18 -2.73 -9.69 6.27
N ASN A 19 -3.54 -8.63 6.35
CA ASN A 19 -4.82 -8.68 7.03
C ASN A 19 -5.89 -9.27 6.11
N THR A 20 -6.84 -10.00 6.70
CA THR A 20 -7.97 -10.57 5.96
C THR A 20 -8.83 -9.50 5.29
N GLY A 21 -8.85 -8.28 5.84
CA GLY A 21 -9.50 -7.12 5.23
C GLY A 21 -9.03 -6.84 3.80
N LEU A 22 -7.76 -7.06 3.47
CA LEU A 22 -7.28 -6.85 2.09
C LEU A 22 -8.05 -7.71 1.08
N PHE A 23 -8.39 -8.96 1.42
CA PHE A 23 -9.20 -9.82 0.55
C PHE A 23 -10.63 -9.31 0.37
N PHE A 24 -11.21 -8.66 1.39
CA PHE A 24 -12.59 -8.16 1.29
C PHE A 24 -12.72 -6.95 0.38
N TYR A 25 -11.73 -6.09 0.37
CA TYR A 25 -11.77 -4.83 -0.37
C TYR A 25 -11.25 -4.95 -1.79
N THR A 26 -10.42 -5.92 -2.10
CA THR A 26 -9.96 -6.17 -3.49
C THR A 26 -11.03 -6.90 -4.29
N ASN A 27 -11.26 -6.49 -5.54
CA ASN A 27 -12.28 -7.09 -6.40
C ASN A 27 -11.74 -8.27 -7.20
N ASP A 28 -10.49 -8.19 -7.61
CA ASP A 28 -9.79 -9.21 -8.41
C ASP A 28 -8.38 -9.50 -7.85
N GLU A 29 -7.78 -10.54 -8.39
CA GLU A 29 -6.46 -11.01 -8.00
C GLU A 29 -5.35 -9.99 -8.33
N SER A 30 -5.52 -9.18 -9.38
CA SER A 30 -4.51 -8.19 -9.77
C SER A 30 -4.47 -7.00 -8.81
N GLU A 31 -5.61 -6.57 -8.27
CA GLU A 31 -5.67 -5.57 -7.21
C GLU A 31 -4.96 -6.06 -5.94
N PHE A 32 -5.23 -7.30 -5.53
CA PHE A 32 -4.56 -7.94 -4.40
C PHE A 32 -3.05 -8.07 -4.65
N SER A 33 -2.67 -8.57 -5.82
CA SER A 33 -1.28 -8.79 -6.21
C SER A 33 -0.50 -7.49 -6.33
N SER A 34 -1.17 -6.36 -6.64
CA SER A 34 -0.51 -5.06 -6.68
C SER A 34 0.01 -4.63 -5.30
N VAL A 35 -0.74 -4.91 -4.23
CA VAL A 35 -0.28 -4.70 -2.85
C VAL A 35 0.86 -5.65 -2.51
N MET A 36 0.73 -6.94 -2.87
CA MET A 36 1.78 -7.93 -2.61
C MET A 36 3.09 -7.58 -3.28
N THR A 37 3.06 -7.13 -4.54
CA THR A 37 4.27 -6.76 -5.29
C THR A 37 4.88 -5.45 -4.78
N HIS A 38 4.07 -4.54 -4.22
CA HIS A 38 4.53 -3.35 -3.53
C HIS A 38 5.30 -3.72 -2.23
N GLU A 39 4.74 -4.61 -1.40
CA GLU A 39 5.43 -5.08 -0.18
C GLU A 39 6.72 -5.84 -0.52
N LEU A 40 6.71 -6.67 -1.57
CA LEU A 40 7.91 -7.32 -2.09
C LEU A 40 8.96 -6.31 -2.56
N ALA A 41 8.55 -5.18 -3.13
CA ALA A 41 9.47 -4.11 -3.49
C ALA A 41 10.12 -3.49 -2.26
N HIS A 42 9.38 -3.24 -1.18
CA HIS A 42 9.94 -2.77 0.09
C HIS A 42 11.00 -3.74 0.64
N LEU A 43 10.77 -5.05 0.57
CA LEU A 43 11.73 -6.06 0.99
C LEU A 43 12.97 -6.08 0.09
N SER A 44 12.78 -6.16 -1.22
CA SER A 44 13.86 -6.28 -2.20
C SER A 44 14.78 -5.05 -2.20
N GLN A 45 14.22 -3.87 -2.00
CA GLN A 45 14.96 -2.60 -1.90
C GLN A 45 15.47 -2.31 -0.47
N ARG A 46 15.20 -3.21 0.47
CA ARG A 46 15.63 -3.09 1.87
C ARG A 46 15.22 -1.77 2.52
N HIS A 47 14.02 -1.24 2.22
CA HIS A 47 13.56 0.06 2.71
C HIS A 47 13.58 0.14 4.23
N TYR A 48 13.18 -0.94 4.91
CA TYR A 48 13.25 -1.02 6.38
C TYR A 48 14.68 -0.85 6.89
N ALA A 49 15.65 -1.61 6.34
CA ALA A 49 17.05 -1.51 6.77
C ALA A 49 17.66 -0.14 6.45
N ARG A 50 17.31 0.43 5.29
CA ARG A 50 17.74 1.78 4.89
C ARG A 50 17.17 2.85 5.82
N SER A 51 15.94 2.70 6.30
CA SER A 51 15.32 3.62 7.25
C SER A 51 16.00 3.57 8.63
N GLN A 52 16.35 2.38 9.12
CA GLN A 52 17.04 2.22 10.40
C GLN A 52 18.47 2.78 10.38
N ASN A 53 19.13 2.73 9.23
CA ASN A 53 20.51 3.25 9.08
C ASN A 53 20.55 4.75 8.77
N ARG A 54 19.42 5.43 8.66
CA ARG A 54 19.37 6.87 8.46
C ARG A 54 19.51 7.63 9.78
N GLY A 55 20.53 8.44 9.79
CA GLY A 55 20.86 9.26 10.93
C GLY A 55 21.77 8.51 11.89
N SER A 56 23.09 8.58 11.63
CA SER A 56 24.01 8.22 12.68
C SER A 56 23.63 9.06 13.92
N PRO A 57 23.64 8.49 15.13
CA PRO A 57 23.40 9.27 16.36
C PRO A 57 24.22 10.55 16.42
N LEU A 58 25.43 10.52 15.85
CA LEU A 58 26.30 11.66 15.72
C LEU A 58 25.75 12.76 14.80
N ALA A 59 25.25 12.40 13.61
CA ALA A 59 24.65 13.37 12.68
C ALA A 59 23.41 14.05 13.30
N ASN A 60 22.56 13.29 13.98
CA ASN A 60 21.40 13.81 14.69
C ASN A 60 21.80 14.75 15.83
N ALA A 61 22.81 14.36 16.63
CA ALA A 61 23.36 15.19 17.68
C ALA A 61 23.98 16.49 17.15
N LEU A 62 24.76 16.43 16.07
CA LEU A 62 25.33 17.61 15.41
C LEU A 62 24.26 18.55 14.85
N MET A 63 23.17 18.03 14.35
CA MET A 63 22.06 18.85 13.84
C MET A 63 21.33 19.57 14.97
N ILE A 64 21.09 18.89 16.09
CA ILE A 64 20.50 19.50 17.30
C ILE A 64 21.44 20.55 17.89
N LEU A 65 22.71 20.22 18.07
CA LEU A 65 23.71 21.14 18.58
C LEU A 65 23.89 22.36 17.66
N GLY A 66 23.88 22.15 16.35
CA GLY A 66 23.93 23.21 15.35
C GLY A 66 22.72 24.15 15.43
N SER A 67 21.52 23.65 15.67
CA SER A 67 20.34 24.48 15.88
C SER A 67 20.39 25.30 17.16
N ILE A 68 20.93 24.74 18.24
CA ILE A 68 21.15 25.46 19.49
C ILE A 68 22.19 26.57 19.31
N ALA A 69 23.31 26.26 18.65
CA ALA A 69 24.37 27.23 18.35
C ALA A 69 23.84 28.38 17.47
N LEU A 70 23.02 28.06 16.47
CA LEU A 70 22.40 29.07 15.62
C LEU A 70 21.43 29.95 16.41
N ALA A 71 20.64 29.39 17.30
CA ALA A 71 19.74 30.13 18.17
C ALA A 71 20.50 31.12 19.06
N ALA A 72 21.58 30.67 19.64
CA ALA A 72 22.47 31.52 20.47
C ALA A 72 23.12 32.62 19.64
N ALA A 73 23.65 32.32 18.47
CA ALA A 73 24.32 33.28 17.58
C ALA A 73 23.36 34.32 16.99
N SER A 74 22.11 33.92 16.66
CA SER A 74 21.10 34.81 16.07
C SER A 74 20.22 35.53 17.10
N ASN A 75 20.43 35.24 18.38
CA ASN A 75 19.53 35.68 19.46
C ASN A 75 18.04 35.36 19.23
N ASN A 76 17.78 34.27 18.52
CA ASN A 76 16.44 33.80 18.14
C ASN A 76 16.16 32.38 18.66
N PRO A 77 15.39 32.23 19.76
CA PRO A 77 15.10 30.95 20.36
C PRO A 77 14.37 29.98 19.42
N GLN A 78 13.66 30.50 18.42
CA GLN A 78 12.94 29.67 17.47
C GLN A 78 13.88 28.86 16.55
N ALA A 79 15.15 29.25 16.42
CA ALA A 79 16.13 28.48 15.67
C ALA A 79 16.39 27.08 16.25
N ILE A 80 16.07 26.83 17.53
CA ILE A 80 16.20 25.51 18.17
C ILE A 80 15.28 24.48 17.53
N ILE A 81 14.08 24.89 17.08
CA ILE A 81 13.11 23.98 16.45
C ILE A 81 13.44 23.63 14.99
N THR A 82 14.39 24.33 14.37
CA THR A 82 14.74 24.09 12.95
C THR A 82 15.41 22.73 12.75
N GLY A 83 16.24 22.27 13.66
CA GLY A 83 16.93 20.98 13.58
C GLY A 83 15.95 19.80 13.59
N PRO A 84 15.08 19.64 14.60
CA PRO A 84 14.05 18.62 14.63
C PRO A 84 13.06 18.68 13.44
N ALA A 85 12.62 19.87 13.04
CA ALA A 85 11.74 20.06 11.90
C ALA A 85 12.41 19.62 10.58
N LEU A 86 13.68 19.94 10.38
CA LEU A 86 14.46 19.49 9.23
C LEU A 86 14.61 17.97 9.22
N MET A 87 14.87 17.35 10.38
CA MET A 87 14.95 15.88 10.50
C MET A 87 13.61 15.23 10.13
N GLN A 88 12.52 15.77 10.60
CA GLN A 88 11.18 15.27 10.26
C GLN A 88 10.91 15.41 8.75
N GLN A 89 11.28 16.54 8.14
CA GLN A 89 11.14 16.75 6.71
C GLN A 89 11.98 15.77 5.89
N LEU A 90 13.23 15.52 6.30
CA LEU A 90 14.11 14.55 5.65
C LEU A 90 13.55 13.11 5.75
N ASN A 91 13.00 12.74 6.90
CA ASN A 91 12.34 11.45 7.09
C ASN A 91 11.10 11.32 6.22
N THR A 92 10.28 12.36 6.16
CA THR A 92 9.07 12.39 5.30
C THR A 92 9.45 12.25 3.83
N ASN A 93 10.42 13.00 3.36
CA ASN A 93 10.89 12.93 1.97
C ASN A 93 11.45 11.54 1.63
N PHE A 94 12.16 10.93 2.58
CA PHE A 94 12.66 9.57 2.39
C PHE A 94 11.54 8.54 2.29
N THR A 95 10.52 8.66 3.14
CA THR A 95 9.36 7.76 3.08
C THR A 95 8.66 7.88 1.73
N ARG A 96 8.41 9.10 1.24
CA ARG A 96 7.82 9.32 -0.09
C ARG A 96 8.66 8.70 -1.20
N SER A 97 9.96 8.91 -1.19
CA SER A 97 10.86 8.31 -2.20
C SER A 97 10.85 6.79 -2.16
N ASN A 98 10.76 6.18 -0.98
CA ASN A 98 10.62 4.73 -0.86
C ASN A 98 9.28 4.23 -1.40
N GLU A 99 8.18 4.97 -1.17
CA GLU A 99 6.87 4.62 -1.73
C GLU A 99 6.87 4.70 -3.26
N GLU A 100 7.44 5.77 -3.83
CA GLU A 100 7.59 5.92 -5.30
C GLU A 100 8.44 4.80 -5.90
N GLU A 101 9.55 4.45 -5.24
CA GLU A 101 10.39 3.33 -5.65
C GLU A 101 9.64 2.00 -5.56
N ALA A 102 8.92 1.75 -4.46
CA ALA A 102 8.12 0.55 -4.27
C ALA A 102 6.97 0.44 -5.27
N ASP A 103 6.30 1.55 -5.58
CA ASP A 103 5.25 1.58 -6.60
C ASP A 103 5.78 1.23 -7.99
N ARG A 104 6.90 1.80 -8.38
CA ARG A 104 7.52 1.54 -9.69
C ARG A 104 8.01 0.10 -9.81
N ILE A 105 8.70 -0.41 -8.80
CA ILE A 105 9.22 -1.79 -8.80
C ILE A 105 8.07 -2.78 -8.64
N GLY A 106 7.10 -2.48 -7.78
CA GLY A 106 5.89 -3.27 -7.59
C GLY A 106 5.09 -3.40 -8.88
N PHE A 107 4.89 -2.30 -9.62
CA PHE A 107 4.26 -2.33 -10.93
C PHE A 107 4.98 -3.25 -11.92
N ASN A 108 6.30 -3.12 -12.01
CA ASN A 108 7.09 -3.98 -12.89
C ASN A 108 6.99 -5.46 -12.48
N ASN A 109 6.97 -5.76 -11.19
CA ASN A 109 6.80 -7.12 -10.69
C ASN A 109 5.40 -7.65 -11.00
N LEU A 110 4.35 -6.83 -10.83
CA LEU A 110 2.97 -7.16 -11.17
C LEU A 110 2.86 -7.61 -12.63
N VAL A 111 3.38 -6.80 -13.55
CA VAL A 111 3.38 -7.07 -14.99
C VAL A 111 4.18 -8.33 -15.34
N ARG A 112 5.39 -8.47 -14.79
CA ARG A 112 6.26 -9.63 -15.05
C ARG A 112 5.70 -10.94 -14.51
N SER A 113 4.83 -10.86 -13.51
CA SER A 113 4.11 -12.01 -12.95
C SER A 113 2.83 -12.35 -13.72
N GLY A 114 2.51 -11.62 -14.79
CA GLY A 114 1.36 -11.88 -15.67
C GLY A 114 0.02 -11.35 -15.13
N PHE A 115 0.05 -10.44 -14.15
CA PHE A 115 -1.15 -9.76 -13.65
C PHE A 115 -1.47 -8.49 -14.44
N ASP A 116 -2.74 -8.08 -14.38
CA ASP A 116 -3.21 -6.85 -15.03
C ASP A 116 -2.49 -5.62 -14.48
N PRO A 117 -1.76 -4.87 -15.32
CA PRO A 117 -1.10 -3.63 -14.89
C PRO A 117 -2.06 -2.61 -14.28
N LYS A 118 -3.33 -2.60 -14.69
CA LYS A 118 -4.38 -1.73 -14.14
C LYS A 118 -4.74 -2.05 -12.68
N GLY A 119 -4.33 -3.21 -12.18
CA GLY A 119 -4.57 -3.62 -10.79
C GLY A 119 -4.03 -2.61 -9.77
N GLN A 120 -2.86 -2.02 -10.03
CA GLN A 120 -2.28 -1.01 -9.13
C GLN A 120 -3.14 0.27 -9.08
N GLY A 121 -3.53 0.79 -10.24
CA GLY A 121 -4.39 2.00 -10.31
C GLY A 121 -5.76 1.77 -9.70
N ARG A 122 -6.39 0.59 -9.93
CA ARG A 122 -7.66 0.23 -9.31
C ARG A 122 -7.55 0.14 -7.79
N MET A 123 -6.49 -0.50 -7.28
CA MET A 123 -6.25 -0.58 -5.83
C MET A 123 -6.07 0.81 -5.21
N PHE A 124 -5.31 1.70 -5.85
CA PHE A 124 -5.15 3.07 -5.39
C PHE A 124 -6.48 3.83 -5.35
N LYS A 125 -7.38 3.59 -6.30
CA LYS A 125 -8.71 4.17 -6.27
C LYS A 125 -9.53 3.64 -5.10
N ILE A 126 -9.49 2.35 -4.82
CA ILE A 126 -10.13 1.76 -3.62
C ILE A 126 -9.63 2.46 -2.36
N LEU A 127 -8.32 2.58 -2.17
CA LEU A 127 -7.72 3.25 -1.03
C LEU A 127 -8.14 4.72 -0.92
N GLN A 128 -8.21 5.44 -2.05
CA GLN A 128 -8.66 6.82 -2.09
C GLN A 128 -10.13 6.97 -1.70
N ASP A 129 -11.01 6.14 -2.26
CA ASP A 129 -12.45 6.20 -2.00
C ASP A 129 -12.74 5.87 -0.53
N LEU A 130 -12.03 4.92 0.02
CA LEU A 130 -12.13 4.56 1.43
C LEU A 130 -11.61 5.68 2.33
N SER A 131 -10.48 6.30 2.03
CA SER A 131 -9.92 7.40 2.83
C SER A 131 -10.82 8.63 2.92
N ARG A 132 -11.72 8.81 1.94
CA ARG A 132 -12.69 9.92 1.93
C ARG A 132 -13.92 9.66 2.80
N ASN A 133 -14.28 8.40 2.99
CA ASN A 133 -15.58 8.01 3.53
C ASN A 133 -15.55 7.55 4.99
N ASN A 134 -14.38 7.33 5.62
CA ASN A 134 -14.31 6.65 6.90
C ASN A 134 -13.28 7.18 7.89
N SER A 135 -13.51 6.84 9.15
CA SER A 135 -12.63 7.07 10.29
C SER A 135 -11.28 6.33 10.19
N GLU A 136 -10.27 6.91 10.79
CA GLU A 136 -8.85 6.50 10.75
C GLU A 136 -8.57 5.04 11.16
N ASP A 137 -9.49 4.39 11.88
CA ASP A 137 -9.27 3.04 12.43
C ASP A 137 -9.30 1.89 11.40
N GLN A 138 -9.88 2.11 10.21
CA GLN A 138 -10.00 1.08 9.17
C GLN A 138 -8.79 1.02 8.22
N PHE A 139 -7.80 1.90 8.37
CA PHE A 139 -6.73 2.11 7.39
C PHE A 139 -5.33 1.98 7.99
N GLY A 140 -5.01 0.83 8.56
CA GLY A 140 -3.65 0.50 8.97
C GLY A 140 -2.63 0.72 7.84
N TYR A 141 -3.01 0.39 6.61
CA TYR A 141 -2.18 0.54 5.42
C TYR A 141 -1.79 2.01 5.14
N LEU A 142 -2.73 2.94 5.20
CA LEU A 142 -2.45 4.36 4.91
C LEU A 142 -1.58 5.05 5.96
N ARG A 143 -1.50 4.50 7.18
CA ARG A 143 -0.60 5.01 8.22
C ARG A 143 0.86 4.64 7.95
N THR A 144 1.09 3.46 7.39
CA THR A 144 2.44 2.98 7.04
C THR A 144 2.86 3.38 5.64
N HIS A 145 1.88 3.51 4.72
CA HIS A 145 2.06 3.88 3.32
C HIS A 145 1.28 5.16 3.00
N PRO A 146 1.83 6.34 3.28
CA PRO A 146 1.17 7.60 2.98
C PRO A 146 0.75 7.68 1.51
N PHE A 147 -0.48 8.13 1.29
CA PHE A 147 -1.09 8.14 -0.03
C PHE A 147 -1.25 9.56 -0.59
N PRO A 148 -0.20 10.18 -1.14
CA PRO A 148 -0.33 11.43 -1.86
C PRO A 148 -1.06 11.21 -3.18
N LYS A 149 -1.82 12.23 -3.62
CA LYS A 149 -2.59 12.17 -4.87
C LYS A 149 -1.74 11.86 -6.10
N ASP A 150 -0.47 12.18 -6.03
CA ASP A 150 0.50 11.98 -7.11
C ASP A 150 0.68 10.49 -7.45
N ARG A 151 0.58 9.58 -6.48
CA ARG A 151 0.70 8.12 -6.71
C ARG A 151 -0.34 7.59 -7.69
N ILE A 152 -1.59 8.13 -7.67
CA ILE A 152 -2.63 7.73 -8.65
C ILE A 152 -2.24 8.21 -10.06
N THR A 153 -1.75 9.44 -10.16
CA THR A 153 -1.33 10.01 -11.45
C THR A 153 -0.17 9.22 -12.02
N ASP A 154 0.82 8.89 -11.20
CA ASP A 154 1.98 8.11 -11.60
C ASP A 154 1.63 6.67 -12.01
N ALA A 155 0.66 6.05 -11.31
CA ALA A 155 0.16 4.73 -11.71
C ALA A 155 -0.49 4.79 -13.11
N ARG A 156 -1.32 5.80 -13.39
CA ARG A 156 -1.95 5.98 -14.71
C ARG A 156 -0.92 6.23 -15.82
N ILE A 157 0.11 7.03 -15.55
CA ILE A 157 1.19 7.26 -16.51
C ILE A 157 1.87 5.93 -16.85
N ARG A 158 2.22 5.12 -15.84
CA ARG A 158 2.84 3.80 -16.06
C ARG A 158 1.93 2.84 -16.84
N GLU A 159 0.61 2.86 -16.57
CA GLU A 159 -0.38 2.08 -17.33
C GLU A 159 -0.38 2.50 -18.80
N THR A 160 -0.45 3.81 -19.08
CA THR A 160 -0.45 4.36 -20.44
C THR A 160 0.84 4.00 -21.19
N GLU A 161 1.99 4.20 -20.56
CA GLU A 161 3.30 3.85 -21.16
C GLU A 161 3.41 2.33 -21.44
N PHE A 162 2.78 1.50 -20.62
CA PHE A 162 2.75 0.06 -20.85
C PHE A 162 1.85 -0.30 -22.03
N GLU A 163 0.67 0.30 -22.13
CA GLU A 163 -0.27 0.09 -23.25
C GLU A 163 0.32 0.57 -24.60
N GLU A 164 0.99 1.71 -24.61
CA GLU A 164 1.65 2.25 -25.81
C GLU A 164 2.75 1.34 -26.37
N LYS A 165 3.40 0.57 -25.51
CA LYS A 165 4.39 -0.44 -25.93
C LYS A 165 3.75 -1.69 -26.54
N ASN A 166 2.42 -1.75 -26.71
CA ASN A 166 1.66 -2.90 -27.24
C ASN A 166 1.97 -4.21 -26.53
N LEU A 167 2.29 -4.16 -25.26
CA LEU A 167 2.54 -5.32 -24.45
C LEU A 167 1.20 -5.88 -23.98
N PHE A 168 0.53 -6.64 -24.84
CA PHE A 168 -0.67 -7.38 -24.46
C PHE A 168 -0.28 -8.49 -23.48
N VAL A 169 -0.63 -8.32 -22.22
CA VAL A 169 -0.63 -9.39 -21.24
C VAL A 169 -2.05 -9.92 -21.14
N SER A 170 -2.25 -11.16 -21.60
CA SER A 170 -3.48 -11.89 -21.32
C SER A 170 -3.37 -12.40 -19.87
N TYR A 171 -3.97 -11.70 -18.93
CA TYR A 171 -4.09 -12.18 -17.57
C TYR A 171 -5.50 -12.77 -17.36
N ARG A 172 -5.58 -13.73 -16.44
CA ARG A 172 -6.85 -14.28 -16.01
C ARG A 172 -6.97 -14.06 -14.52
N ASP A 173 -8.10 -13.54 -14.11
CA ASP A 173 -8.48 -13.53 -12.71
C ASP A 173 -8.71 -14.97 -12.25
N SER A 174 -7.96 -15.42 -11.27
CA SER A 174 -7.93 -16.82 -10.85
C SER A 174 -9.21 -17.19 -10.09
N VAL A 175 -9.82 -18.29 -10.47
CA VAL A 175 -10.93 -18.88 -9.70
C VAL A 175 -10.47 -19.23 -8.29
N ASP A 176 -9.23 -19.68 -8.10
CA ASP A 176 -8.68 -20.03 -6.80
C ASP A 176 -8.60 -18.82 -5.87
N PHE A 177 -8.24 -17.64 -6.39
CA PHE A 177 -8.27 -16.39 -5.61
C PHE A 177 -9.68 -16.12 -5.07
N HIS A 178 -10.70 -16.22 -5.89
CA HIS A 178 -12.09 -16.01 -5.47
C HIS A 178 -12.57 -17.07 -4.48
N LEU A 179 -12.18 -18.32 -4.65
CA LEU A 179 -12.50 -19.40 -3.71
C LEU A 179 -11.84 -19.16 -2.34
N ILE A 180 -10.57 -18.78 -2.32
CA ILE A 180 -9.85 -18.42 -1.09
C ILE A 180 -10.54 -17.23 -0.40
N LYS A 181 -10.85 -16.17 -1.18
CA LYS A 181 -11.58 -15.00 -0.68
C LYS A 181 -12.90 -15.40 -0.02
N LYS A 182 -13.70 -16.23 -0.68
CA LYS A 182 -14.98 -16.73 -0.13
C LYS A 182 -14.79 -17.61 1.09
N ARG A 183 -13.74 -18.41 1.14
CA ARG A 183 -13.40 -19.24 2.31
C ARG A 183 -13.01 -18.38 3.51
N ILE A 184 -12.21 -17.34 3.30
CA ILE A 184 -11.85 -16.38 4.36
C ILE A 184 -13.11 -15.66 4.85
N GLU A 185 -13.94 -15.16 3.94
CA GLU A 185 -15.19 -14.47 4.25
C GLU A 185 -16.11 -15.37 5.11
N SER A 186 -16.25 -16.65 4.74
CA SER A 186 -17.09 -17.59 5.46
C SER A 186 -16.52 -18.00 6.83
N GLY A 187 -15.21 -17.99 7.00
CA GLY A 187 -14.54 -18.34 8.25
C GLY A 187 -14.64 -17.24 9.32
N ILE A 188 -14.77 -15.99 8.89
CA ILE A 188 -14.81 -14.82 9.80
C ILE A 188 -16.25 -14.38 10.10
N GLU A 189 -17.21 -14.74 9.25
CA GLU A 189 -18.60 -14.33 9.41
C GLU A 189 -19.29 -15.12 10.53
N GLN A 190 -19.75 -14.38 11.52
CA GLN A 190 -20.45 -14.96 12.67
C GLN A 190 -21.93 -15.27 12.39
N ASN A 191 -22.47 -14.87 11.22
CA ASN A 191 -23.85 -15.10 10.83
C ASN A 191 -23.97 -16.01 9.58
N PRO A 192 -23.91 -17.33 9.72
CA PRO A 192 -24.00 -18.26 8.59
C PRO A 192 -25.28 -18.10 7.75
N ARG A 193 -26.40 -17.74 8.40
CA ARG A 193 -27.68 -17.52 7.70
C ARG A 193 -27.62 -16.30 6.78
N GLY A 194 -26.89 -15.27 7.16
CA GLY A 194 -26.63 -14.09 6.34
C GLY A 194 -25.83 -14.44 5.10
N LEU A 195 -24.75 -15.22 5.27
CA LEU A 195 -23.94 -15.71 4.15
C LEU A 195 -24.73 -16.58 3.16
N ILE A 196 -25.52 -17.53 3.68
CA ILE A 196 -26.36 -18.39 2.83
C ILE A 196 -27.30 -17.52 1.97
N ARG A 197 -27.95 -16.51 2.56
CA ARG A 197 -28.82 -15.58 1.81
C ARG A 197 -28.04 -14.79 0.75
N LYS A 198 -26.87 -14.26 1.11
CA LYS A 198 -26.00 -13.50 0.19
C LYS A 198 -25.61 -14.35 -1.01
N TYR A 199 -25.01 -15.52 -0.79
CA TYR A 199 -24.56 -16.40 -1.86
C TYR A 199 -25.70 -17.01 -2.68
N SER A 200 -26.83 -17.31 -2.06
CA SER A 200 -28.03 -17.73 -2.80
C SER A 200 -28.56 -16.63 -3.73
N SER A 201 -28.47 -15.36 -3.32
CA SER A 201 -28.83 -14.22 -4.16
C SER A 201 -27.85 -14.03 -5.31
N GLU A 202 -26.55 -14.11 -5.04
CA GLU A 202 -25.49 -14.02 -6.06
C GLU A 202 -25.65 -15.13 -7.12
N LEU A 203 -25.90 -16.36 -6.69
CA LEU A 203 -26.13 -17.51 -7.58
C LEU A 203 -27.37 -17.32 -8.48
N ARG A 204 -28.46 -16.78 -7.94
CA ARG A 204 -29.66 -16.47 -8.74
C ARG A 204 -29.36 -15.43 -9.81
N LYS A 205 -28.66 -14.33 -9.45
CA LYS A 205 -28.25 -13.28 -10.39
C LYS A 205 -27.33 -13.81 -11.49
N ALA A 206 -26.44 -14.75 -11.15
CA ALA A 206 -25.54 -15.35 -12.13
C ALA A 206 -26.27 -16.27 -13.12
N LYS A 207 -27.33 -16.96 -12.67
CA LYS A 207 -28.17 -17.78 -13.55
C LYS A 207 -29.00 -16.95 -14.52
N THR A 208 -29.57 -15.83 -14.05
CA THR A 208 -30.40 -14.93 -14.92
C THR A 208 -29.55 -14.10 -15.91
N LYS A 209 -28.26 -14.08 -15.81
CA LYS A 209 -27.35 -13.43 -16.80
C LYS A 209 -26.92 -14.38 -17.93
N LYS A 210 -27.17 -15.68 -17.79
CA LYS A 210 -26.83 -16.71 -18.80
C LYS A 210 -27.98 -17.04 -19.76
N ASP A 211 -29.19 -16.63 -19.43
CA ASP A 211 -30.38 -16.67 -20.25
C ASP A 211 -30.57 -15.33 -20.97
#